data_f289ae5cab919b34aee10e73b6ba2e51
#
_entry.id   f289ae5cab919b34aee10e73b6ba2e51
#
_cell.length_a   1.000
_cell.length_b   1.000
_cell.length_c   1.000
_cell.angle_alpha   90.00
_cell.angle_beta   90.00
_cell.angle_gamma   90.00
#
_symmetry.space_group_name_H-M   'P 1'
#
loop_
_entity.id
_entity.type
_entity.pdbx_description
1 polymer ?
#
loop_
_entity_poly.entity_id
_entity_poly.type
_entity_poly.pdbx_seq_one_letter_code
_entity_poly.pdbx_strand_id
1 'polypeptide(L)'
;KFYETIKLIRKNYPDCDVIINCTSSGDNRVSDDSPYGNAVRMLHHANVPGIEMGTFDAGTFNWGIPGGIFSNSPTFLTTLGNLYQERNIKPEFEVFDMGMIRAVGVYWKKGIVKAPLHFQLCLGVVGGLAATPADVQDMLAYIQRLQAEGNLPKEVTVSGFGIGKGHLPVMFSALANGCHIRK
;
A
#
# COMPACT_ATOMS: atom_id res chain seq x y z
N LYS A 1 5.46 -10.59 -17.95
CA LYS A 1 6.28 -9.37 -17.79
C LYS A 1 6.95 -9.33 -16.40
N PHE A 2 6.22 -9.28 -15.29
CA PHE A 2 6.77 -9.28 -13.91
C PHE A 2 7.81 -10.40 -13.70
N TYR A 3 7.45 -11.65 -14.00
CA TYR A 3 8.33 -12.80 -13.86
C TYR A 3 9.67 -12.62 -14.56
N GLU A 4 9.67 -12.22 -15.84
CA GLU A 4 10.90 -12.04 -16.61
C GLU A 4 11.75 -10.88 -16.07
N THR A 5 11.12 -9.81 -15.60
CA THR A 5 11.84 -8.69 -14.98
C THR A 5 12.52 -9.11 -13.68
N ILE A 6 11.82 -9.81 -12.79
CA ILE A 6 12.38 -10.31 -11.53
C ILE A 6 13.56 -11.26 -11.81
N LYS A 7 13.37 -12.20 -12.74
CA LYS A 7 14.41 -13.14 -13.15
C LYS A 7 15.67 -12.43 -13.68
N LEU A 8 15.49 -11.38 -14.48
CA LEU A 8 16.63 -10.60 -14.98
C LEU A 8 17.35 -9.84 -13.87
N ILE A 9 16.62 -9.23 -12.93
CA ILE A 9 17.20 -8.53 -11.77
C ILE A 9 18.07 -9.51 -10.98
N ARG A 10 17.50 -10.62 -10.55
CA ARG A 10 18.20 -11.60 -9.71
C ARG A 10 19.35 -12.31 -10.44
N LYS A 11 19.24 -12.50 -11.76
CA LYS A 11 20.32 -13.06 -12.58
C LYS A 11 21.50 -12.10 -12.73
N ASN A 12 21.23 -10.83 -13.01
CA ASN A 12 22.28 -9.85 -13.31
C ASN A 12 22.88 -9.22 -12.04
N TYR A 13 22.13 -9.24 -10.95
CA TYR A 13 22.49 -8.64 -9.67
C TYR A 13 22.16 -9.60 -8.51
N PRO A 14 22.87 -10.77 -8.43
CA PRO A 14 22.53 -11.81 -7.45
C PRO A 14 22.69 -11.36 -6.00
N ASP A 15 23.62 -10.44 -5.74
CA ASP A 15 23.90 -9.90 -4.39
C ASP A 15 23.09 -8.62 -4.08
N CYS A 16 22.18 -8.22 -4.97
CA CYS A 16 21.37 -7.03 -4.76
C CYS A 16 20.24 -7.35 -3.75
N ASP A 17 20.20 -6.59 -2.67
CA ASP A 17 19.20 -6.69 -1.60
C ASP A 17 17.92 -5.88 -1.85
N VAL A 18 17.74 -5.37 -3.09
CA VAL A 18 16.53 -4.62 -3.45
C VAL A 18 15.27 -5.47 -3.27
N ILE A 19 14.28 -4.91 -2.57
CA ILE A 19 12.99 -5.55 -2.36
C ILE A 19 12.16 -5.47 -3.66
N ILE A 20 11.66 -6.60 -4.13
CA ILE A 20 10.78 -6.66 -5.29
C ILE A 20 9.33 -6.40 -4.84
N ASN A 21 8.87 -5.19 -5.11
CA ASN A 21 7.49 -4.76 -4.83
C ASN A 21 6.67 -4.73 -6.13
N CYS A 22 5.48 -5.34 -6.11
CA CYS A 22 4.57 -5.38 -7.25
C CYS A 22 3.22 -4.78 -6.90
N THR A 23 2.69 -3.96 -7.83
CA THR A 23 1.36 -3.38 -7.69
C THR A 23 0.25 -4.43 -7.72
N SER A 24 -0.81 -4.21 -6.94
CA SER A 24 -2.09 -4.93 -7.04
C SER A 24 -3.11 -4.21 -7.94
N SER A 25 -2.73 -3.12 -8.58
CA SER A 25 -3.57 -2.47 -9.58
C SER A 25 -3.83 -3.40 -10.76
N GLY A 26 -5.07 -3.43 -11.21
CA GLY A 26 -5.50 -4.23 -12.35
C GLY A 26 -5.74 -3.41 -13.61
N ASP A 27 -6.39 -4.02 -14.58
CA ASP A 27 -6.87 -3.36 -15.78
C ASP A 27 -8.12 -2.52 -15.41
N ASN A 28 -8.07 -1.23 -15.60
CA ASN A 28 -9.18 -0.31 -15.32
C ASN A 28 -10.41 -0.50 -16.20
N ARG A 29 -10.33 -1.37 -17.22
CA ARG A 29 -11.45 -1.79 -18.05
C ARG A 29 -12.29 -2.90 -17.41
N VAL A 30 -11.84 -3.47 -16.31
CA VAL A 30 -12.51 -4.55 -15.59
C VAL A 30 -13.01 -4.02 -14.25
N SER A 31 -14.29 -4.27 -13.93
CA SER A 31 -14.82 -3.91 -12.61
C SER A 31 -14.09 -4.68 -11.51
N ASP A 32 -13.57 -3.96 -10.54
CA ASP A 32 -12.85 -4.54 -9.42
C ASP A 32 -13.73 -5.39 -8.50
N ASP A 33 -15.04 -5.11 -8.47
CA ASP A 33 -16.00 -5.86 -7.65
C ASP A 33 -16.45 -7.16 -8.32
N SER A 34 -16.10 -7.38 -9.59
CA SER A 34 -16.33 -8.65 -10.23
C SER A 34 -15.31 -9.70 -9.78
N PRO A 35 -15.70 -10.99 -9.67
CA PRO A 35 -14.74 -12.06 -9.38
C PRO A 35 -13.60 -12.12 -10.40
N TYR A 36 -13.88 -11.75 -11.64
CA TYR A 36 -12.87 -11.71 -12.71
C TYR A 36 -11.88 -10.55 -12.50
N GLY A 37 -12.35 -9.34 -12.15
CA GLY A 37 -11.50 -8.19 -11.86
C GLY A 37 -10.54 -8.47 -10.70
N ASN A 38 -11.04 -9.00 -9.61
CA ASN A 38 -10.24 -9.39 -8.46
C ASN A 38 -9.19 -10.45 -8.80
N ALA A 39 -9.57 -11.48 -9.59
CA ALA A 39 -8.64 -12.52 -10.02
C ALA A 39 -7.50 -11.94 -10.87
N VAL A 40 -7.81 -11.03 -11.82
CA VAL A 40 -6.80 -10.39 -12.67
C VAL A 40 -5.84 -9.53 -11.85
N ARG A 41 -6.34 -8.76 -10.89
CA ARG A 41 -5.51 -7.93 -10.00
C ARG A 41 -4.54 -8.73 -9.16
N MET A 42 -4.91 -9.93 -8.72
CA MET A 42 -4.07 -10.81 -7.90
C MET A 42 -3.21 -11.78 -8.69
N LEU A 43 -3.38 -11.86 -10.01
CA LEU A 43 -2.80 -12.93 -10.84
C LEU A 43 -1.28 -13.04 -10.71
N HIS A 44 -0.56 -11.92 -10.74
CA HIS A 44 0.89 -11.95 -10.63
C HIS A 44 1.37 -12.30 -9.21
N HIS A 45 0.68 -11.83 -8.16
CA HIS A 45 1.00 -12.21 -6.78
C HIS A 45 0.73 -13.69 -6.51
N ALA A 46 -0.28 -14.26 -7.17
CA ALA A 46 -0.60 -15.68 -7.04
C ALA A 46 0.39 -16.58 -7.77
N ASN A 47 0.93 -16.14 -8.92
CA ASN A 47 1.60 -17.02 -9.87
C ASN A 47 3.06 -16.64 -10.18
N VAL A 48 3.55 -15.49 -9.75
CA VAL A 48 4.92 -15.05 -10.04
C VAL A 48 5.82 -15.23 -8.82
N PRO A 49 6.81 -16.13 -8.89
CA PRO A 49 7.77 -16.29 -7.79
C PRO A 49 8.72 -15.10 -7.67
N GLY A 50 9.21 -14.84 -6.45
CA GLY A 50 10.21 -13.81 -6.19
C GLY A 50 9.65 -12.42 -5.94
N ILE A 51 8.33 -12.27 -5.81
CA ILE A 51 7.69 -11.05 -5.28
C ILE A 51 7.81 -11.09 -3.77
N GLU A 52 8.37 -10.04 -3.18
CA GLU A 52 8.61 -9.94 -1.74
C GLU A 52 7.62 -9.00 -1.06
N MET A 53 7.15 -7.98 -1.79
CA MET A 53 6.20 -6.98 -1.32
C MET A 53 5.12 -6.74 -2.38
N GLY A 54 3.92 -6.39 -1.95
CA GLY A 54 2.82 -6.07 -2.86
C GLY A 54 1.95 -4.95 -2.29
N THR A 55 1.42 -4.08 -3.17
CA THR A 55 0.56 -2.99 -2.71
C THR A 55 -0.76 -3.50 -2.16
N PHE A 56 -1.23 -2.84 -1.11
CA PHE A 56 -2.51 -3.08 -0.47
C PHE A 56 -3.14 -1.71 -0.21
N ASP A 57 -3.90 -1.22 -1.21
CA ASP A 57 -4.64 0.03 -1.07
C ASP A 57 -5.80 -0.18 -0.10
N ALA A 58 -5.72 0.42 1.08
CA ALA A 58 -6.51 0.00 2.25
C ALA A 58 -7.98 0.48 2.23
N GLY A 59 -8.50 0.85 1.08
CA GLY A 59 -9.89 1.28 0.89
C GLY A 59 -10.19 1.73 -0.54
N THR A 60 -11.46 1.99 -0.78
CA THR A 60 -11.95 2.54 -2.05
C THR A 60 -11.89 4.07 -2.03
N PHE A 61 -11.44 4.69 -3.10
CA PHE A 61 -11.31 6.14 -3.20
C PHE A 61 -11.54 6.67 -4.63
N ASN A 62 -11.80 7.98 -4.74
CA ASN A 62 -11.90 8.67 -6.01
C ASN A 62 -10.50 9.04 -6.51
N TRP A 63 -10.12 8.56 -7.69
CA TRP A 63 -8.77 8.75 -8.22
C TRP A 63 -8.51 10.17 -8.72
N GLY A 64 -9.45 10.79 -9.41
CA GLY A 64 -9.22 12.12 -10.02
C GLY A 64 -10.46 12.76 -10.64
N ILE A 65 -10.28 13.94 -11.29
CA ILE A 65 -11.30 14.68 -12.02
C ILE A 65 -10.76 15.09 -13.42
N PRO A 66 -11.34 14.62 -14.53
CA PRO A 66 -12.26 13.51 -14.62
C PRO A 66 -11.54 12.23 -14.24
N GLY A 67 -12.22 11.35 -13.53
CA GLY A 67 -11.61 10.14 -13.03
C GLY A 67 -12.67 9.11 -12.67
N GLY A 68 -12.21 8.02 -12.10
CA GLY A 68 -13.03 6.91 -11.67
C GLY A 68 -12.88 6.62 -10.19
N ILE A 69 -13.62 5.66 -9.76
CA ILE A 69 -13.49 5.04 -8.44
C ILE A 69 -12.41 3.97 -8.55
N PHE A 70 -11.41 4.05 -7.67
CA PHE A 70 -10.49 2.93 -7.47
C PHE A 70 -11.07 2.04 -6.37
N SER A 71 -11.65 0.92 -6.80
CA SER A 71 -12.43 0.04 -5.92
C SER A 71 -11.54 -0.98 -5.23
N ASN A 72 -11.57 -0.97 -3.89
CA ASN A 72 -10.92 -1.95 -3.03
C ASN A 72 -11.92 -2.40 -1.97
N SER A 73 -12.83 -3.30 -2.37
CA SER A 73 -13.87 -3.80 -1.46
C SER A 73 -13.28 -4.59 -0.29
N PRO A 74 -13.95 -4.67 0.86
CA PRO A 74 -13.51 -5.49 1.97
C PRO A 74 -13.32 -6.96 1.61
N THR A 75 -14.12 -7.49 0.68
CA THR A 75 -13.99 -8.86 0.16
C THR A 75 -12.67 -9.03 -0.60
N PHE A 76 -12.38 -8.11 -1.53
CA PHE A 76 -11.11 -8.10 -2.27
C PHE A 76 -9.91 -8.03 -1.31
N LEU A 77 -9.92 -7.07 -0.37
CA LEU A 77 -8.81 -6.86 0.56
C LEU A 77 -8.60 -8.05 1.50
N THR A 78 -9.69 -8.72 1.92
CA THR A 78 -9.58 -9.96 2.72
C THR A 78 -8.92 -11.07 1.92
N THR A 79 -9.34 -11.27 0.67
CA THR A 79 -8.75 -12.27 -0.21
C THR A 79 -7.28 -11.97 -0.52
N LEU A 80 -6.96 -10.71 -0.82
CA LEU A 80 -5.60 -10.27 -1.09
C LEU A 80 -4.68 -10.46 0.13
N GLY A 81 -5.15 -10.09 1.32
CA GLY A 81 -4.38 -10.26 2.56
C GLY A 81 -4.07 -11.73 2.88
N ASN A 82 -5.05 -12.62 2.68
CA ASN A 82 -4.84 -14.06 2.84
C ASN A 82 -3.84 -14.61 1.81
N LEU A 83 -3.98 -14.20 0.55
CA LEU A 83 -3.04 -14.57 -0.51
C LEU A 83 -1.61 -14.13 -0.19
N TYR A 84 -1.43 -12.90 0.30
CA TYR A 84 -0.11 -12.40 0.69
C TYR A 84 0.49 -13.23 1.83
N GLN A 85 -0.31 -13.65 2.81
CA GLN A 85 0.17 -14.54 3.87
C GLN A 85 0.59 -15.91 3.34
N GLU A 86 -0.22 -16.53 2.44
CA GLU A 86 0.09 -17.82 1.81
C GLU A 86 1.39 -17.79 1.01
N ARG A 87 1.66 -16.66 0.35
CA ARG A 87 2.82 -16.48 -0.54
C ARG A 87 4.02 -15.85 0.15
N ASN A 88 3.92 -15.54 1.44
CA ASN A 88 4.93 -14.80 2.19
C ASN A 88 5.29 -13.45 1.54
N ILE A 89 4.29 -12.76 1.01
CA ILE A 89 4.42 -11.42 0.43
C ILE A 89 4.09 -10.39 1.51
N LYS A 90 4.95 -9.40 1.67
CA LYS A 90 4.74 -8.29 2.60
C LYS A 90 3.75 -7.28 2.03
N PRO A 91 2.62 -6.97 2.69
CA PRO A 91 1.77 -5.87 2.27
C PRO A 91 2.46 -4.51 2.43
N GLU A 92 2.43 -3.68 1.39
CA GLU A 92 2.65 -2.24 1.45
C GLU A 92 1.28 -1.59 1.55
N PHE A 93 0.91 -1.07 2.74
CA PHE A 93 -0.39 -0.47 2.96
C PHE A 93 -0.41 0.95 2.41
N GLU A 94 -0.90 1.12 1.18
CA GLU A 94 -1.13 2.43 0.60
C GLU A 94 -2.38 3.04 1.25
N VAL A 95 -2.18 4.18 1.92
CA VAL A 95 -3.24 4.87 2.66
C VAL A 95 -3.34 6.32 2.20
N PHE A 96 -4.54 6.70 1.82
CA PHE A 96 -4.85 7.98 1.21
C PHE A 96 -5.54 8.92 2.20
N ASP A 97 -6.04 8.36 3.32
CA ASP A 97 -6.69 9.09 4.40
C ASP A 97 -6.55 8.36 5.74
N MET A 98 -7.04 8.99 6.80
CA MET A 98 -6.99 8.45 8.17
C MET A 98 -7.87 7.20 8.37
N GLY A 99 -9.00 7.11 7.66
CA GLY A 99 -9.91 5.97 7.72
C GLY A 99 -9.25 4.70 7.23
N MET A 100 -8.39 4.81 6.20
CA MET A 100 -7.63 3.68 5.67
C MET A 100 -6.58 3.17 6.65
N ILE A 101 -5.90 4.06 7.40
CA ILE A 101 -4.98 3.64 8.48
C ILE A 101 -5.74 2.81 9.53
N ARG A 102 -6.93 3.29 9.94
CA ARG A 102 -7.78 2.56 10.87
C ARG A 102 -8.26 1.22 10.30
N ALA A 103 -8.59 1.16 9.02
CA ALA A 103 -9.01 -0.07 8.35
C ALA A 103 -7.91 -1.14 8.40
N VAL A 104 -6.65 -0.78 8.16
CA VAL A 104 -5.50 -1.70 8.31
C VAL A 104 -5.44 -2.29 9.72
N GLY A 105 -5.68 -1.49 10.76
CA GLY A 105 -5.76 -1.98 12.13
C GLY A 105 -6.87 -3.01 12.34
N VAL A 106 -8.02 -2.85 11.67
CA VAL A 106 -9.10 -3.85 11.69
C VAL A 106 -8.66 -5.15 11.01
N TYR A 107 -8.02 -5.08 9.85
CA TYR A 107 -7.50 -6.27 9.15
C TYR A 107 -6.41 -6.97 9.97
N TRP A 108 -5.53 -6.22 10.64
CA TRP A 108 -4.54 -6.80 11.56
C TRP A 108 -5.19 -7.54 12.74
N LYS A 109 -6.15 -6.92 13.43
CA LYS A 109 -6.88 -7.55 14.55
C LYS A 109 -7.63 -8.82 14.13
N LYS A 110 -8.08 -8.89 12.88
CA LYS A 110 -8.74 -10.08 12.32
C LYS A 110 -7.76 -11.14 11.82
N GLY A 111 -6.45 -10.91 11.90
CA GLY A 111 -5.43 -11.83 11.42
C GLY A 111 -5.32 -11.94 9.90
N ILE A 112 -5.97 -11.05 9.15
CA ILE A 112 -5.91 -10.99 7.68
C ILE A 112 -4.55 -10.46 7.21
N VAL A 113 -3.92 -9.59 7.99
CA VAL A 113 -2.55 -9.10 7.78
C VAL A 113 -1.75 -9.21 9.07
N LYS A 114 -0.42 -9.33 8.98
CA LYS A 114 0.47 -9.55 10.12
C LYS A 114 1.48 -8.42 10.29
N ALA A 115 1.85 -8.16 11.56
CA ALA A 115 2.98 -7.30 11.88
C ALA A 115 4.34 -7.92 11.44
N PRO A 116 5.37 -7.08 11.21
CA PRO A 116 5.37 -5.63 11.26
C PRO A 116 4.53 -5.03 10.12
N LEU A 117 3.90 -3.85 10.31
CA LEU A 117 3.15 -3.18 9.23
C LEU A 117 4.02 -2.14 8.54
N HIS A 118 3.85 -1.99 7.22
CA HIS A 118 4.50 -0.92 6.45
C HIS A 118 3.44 -0.04 5.79
N PHE A 119 3.31 1.20 6.26
CA PHE A 119 2.42 2.19 5.67
C PHE A 119 3.13 3.03 4.62
N GLN A 120 2.49 3.20 3.48
CA GLN A 120 2.86 4.17 2.46
C GLN A 120 1.81 5.29 2.46
N LEU A 121 2.20 6.47 2.94
CA LEU A 121 1.33 7.66 2.89
C LEU A 121 1.28 8.18 1.46
N CYS A 122 0.09 8.11 0.83
CA CYS A 122 -0.14 8.50 -0.56
C CYS A 122 -0.99 9.77 -0.60
N LEU A 123 -0.35 10.94 -0.68
CA LEU A 123 -1.02 12.22 -0.52
C LEU A 123 -1.21 12.95 -1.85
N GLY A 124 -2.36 13.63 -2.00
CA GLY A 124 -2.65 14.49 -3.13
C GLY A 124 -3.57 13.91 -4.20
N VAL A 125 -4.20 12.75 -3.97
CA VAL A 125 -5.32 12.29 -4.81
C VAL A 125 -6.61 12.99 -4.37
N VAL A 126 -7.55 13.14 -5.33
CA VAL A 126 -8.81 13.87 -5.07
C VAL A 126 -9.64 13.25 -3.95
N GLY A 127 -9.66 11.94 -3.85
CA GLY A 127 -10.41 11.22 -2.82
C GLY A 127 -9.64 10.95 -1.52
N GLY A 128 -8.49 11.59 -1.33
CA GLY A 128 -7.66 11.46 -0.14
C GLY A 128 -7.26 12.79 0.47
N LEU A 129 -6.28 12.78 1.38
CA LEU A 129 -5.72 13.98 2.00
C LEU A 129 -4.85 14.76 1.00
N ALA A 130 -4.68 16.05 1.26
CA ALA A 130 -3.83 16.91 0.45
C ALA A 130 -2.35 16.55 0.61
N ALA A 131 -1.54 16.85 -0.42
CA ALA A 131 -0.10 16.61 -0.36
C ALA A 131 0.62 17.76 0.37
N THR A 132 0.44 17.84 1.68
CA THR A 132 1.07 18.87 2.52
C THR A 132 1.88 18.26 3.68
N PRO A 133 2.90 18.98 4.20
CA PRO A 133 3.59 18.57 5.42
C PRO A 133 2.68 18.40 6.62
N ALA A 134 1.60 19.19 6.74
CA ALA A 134 0.64 19.10 7.83
C ALA A 134 -0.09 17.76 7.80
N ASP A 135 -0.57 17.33 6.61
CA ASP A 135 -1.24 16.03 6.46
C ASP A 135 -0.31 14.86 6.80
N VAL A 136 1.00 14.97 6.50
CA VAL A 136 1.98 13.97 6.95
C VAL A 136 2.01 13.87 8.46
N GLN A 137 2.10 15.03 9.17
CA GLN A 137 2.13 15.07 10.63
C GLN A 137 0.86 14.47 11.24
N ASP A 138 -0.31 14.83 10.69
CA ASP A 138 -1.60 14.35 11.17
C ASP A 138 -1.72 12.83 11.03
N MET A 139 -1.29 12.27 9.89
CA MET A 139 -1.30 10.82 9.68
C MET A 139 -0.34 10.09 10.62
N LEU A 140 0.86 10.63 10.85
CA LEU A 140 1.83 10.05 11.79
C LEU A 140 1.31 10.09 13.21
N ALA A 141 0.72 11.22 13.65
CA ALA A 141 0.10 11.34 14.96
C ALA A 141 -1.07 10.37 15.12
N TYR A 142 -1.84 10.15 14.05
CA TYR A 142 -2.93 9.18 14.06
C TYR A 142 -2.43 7.74 14.22
N ILE A 143 -1.38 7.35 13.51
CA ILE A 143 -0.73 6.04 13.67
C ILE A 143 -0.29 5.85 15.13
N GLN A 144 0.42 6.83 15.71
CA GLN A 144 0.88 6.78 17.11
C GLN A 144 -0.28 6.64 18.09
N ARG A 145 -1.37 7.37 17.87
CA ARG A 145 -2.58 7.27 18.69
C ARG A 145 -3.18 5.86 18.62
N LEU A 146 -3.33 5.30 17.42
CA LEU A 146 -3.86 3.94 17.25
C LEU A 146 -2.95 2.88 17.88
N GLN A 147 -1.64 3.08 17.87
CA GLN A 147 -0.69 2.21 18.58
C GLN A 147 -0.88 2.30 20.11
N ALA A 148 -1.01 3.52 20.65
CA ALA A 148 -1.24 3.74 22.07
C ALA A 148 -2.58 3.13 22.56
N GLU A 149 -3.59 3.15 21.69
CA GLU A 149 -4.90 2.54 21.94
C GLU A 149 -4.92 1.00 21.73
N GLY A 150 -3.81 0.39 21.28
CA GLY A 150 -3.75 -1.03 20.93
C GLY A 150 -4.55 -1.38 19.66
N ASN A 151 -4.81 -0.40 18.80
CA ASN A 151 -5.52 -0.56 17.53
C ASN A 151 -4.57 -0.81 16.34
N LEU A 152 -3.27 -0.61 16.55
CA LEU A 152 -2.18 -1.00 15.66
C LEU A 152 -1.08 -1.70 16.48
N PRO A 153 -0.26 -2.57 15.86
CA PRO A 153 0.92 -3.15 16.52
C PRO A 153 1.98 -2.07 16.77
N LYS A 154 2.97 -2.39 17.61
CA LYS A 154 4.11 -1.51 17.85
C LYS A 154 5.07 -1.45 16.66
N GLU A 155 5.22 -2.56 15.97
CA GLU A 155 6.12 -2.73 14.83
C GLU A 155 5.49 -2.15 13.56
N VAL A 156 5.70 -0.84 13.37
CA VAL A 156 5.23 -0.09 12.21
C VAL A 156 6.40 0.67 11.59
N THR A 157 6.52 0.61 10.27
CA THR A 157 7.37 1.50 9.47
C THR A 157 6.49 2.33 8.54
N VAL A 158 6.97 3.51 8.17
CA VAL A 158 6.22 4.44 7.33
C VAL A 158 7.11 4.95 6.21
N SER A 159 6.54 5.06 5.02
CA SER A 159 7.09 5.81 3.90
C SER A 159 6.06 6.83 3.42
N GLY A 160 6.50 7.84 2.67
CA GLY A 160 5.57 8.86 2.19
C GLY A 160 5.97 9.46 0.85
N PHE A 161 4.97 9.75 0.04
CA PHE A 161 5.11 10.56 -1.16
C PHE A 161 3.88 11.46 -1.38
N GLY A 162 4.10 12.55 -2.11
CA GLY A 162 3.03 13.45 -2.54
C GLY A 162 2.90 13.48 -4.06
N ILE A 163 1.70 13.66 -4.55
CA ILE A 163 1.40 13.81 -5.98
C ILE A 163 1.50 15.27 -6.38
N GLY A 164 2.02 15.51 -7.60
CA GLY A 164 2.11 16.84 -8.18
C GLY A 164 3.01 17.78 -7.38
N LYS A 165 2.51 19.00 -7.12
CA LYS A 165 3.30 20.06 -6.42
C LYS A 165 3.70 19.70 -4.98
N GLY A 166 2.96 18.77 -4.36
CA GLY A 166 3.21 18.31 -2.99
C GLY A 166 4.34 17.27 -2.88
N HIS A 167 4.91 16.80 -3.99
CA HIS A 167 5.92 15.74 -3.98
C HIS A 167 7.11 16.06 -3.05
N LEU A 168 7.83 17.14 -3.31
CA LEU A 168 9.00 17.51 -2.50
C LEU A 168 8.63 17.86 -1.05
N PRO A 169 7.62 18.74 -0.77
CA PRO A 169 7.22 19.03 0.59
C PRO A 169 6.88 17.81 1.43
N VAL A 170 6.13 16.86 0.87
CA VAL A 170 5.77 15.61 1.57
C VAL A 170 6.99 14.74 1.81
N MET A 171 7.86 14.54 0.80
CA MET A 171 9.09 13.76 0.94
C MET A 171 9.99 14.31 2.05
N PHE A 172 10.24 15.62 2.05
CA PHE A 172 11.08 16.25 3.09
C PHE A 172 10.44 16.15 4.48
N SER A 173 9.11 16.32 4.56
CA SER A 173 8.39 16.14 5.83
C SER A 173 8.49 14.70 6.33
N ALA A 174 8.27 13.71 5.47
CA ALA A 174 8.40 12.30 5.82
C ALA A 174 9.83 11.98 6.31
N LEU A 175 10.85 12.41 5.56
CA LEU A 175 12.26 12.20 5.92
C LEU A 175 12.62 12.85 7.26
N ALA A 176 12.19 14.09 7.50
CA ALA A 176 12.43 14.80 8.76
C ALA A 176 11.79 14.10 9.97
N ASN A 177 10.76 13.28 9.77
CA ASN A 177 10.11 12.47 10.79
C ASN A 177 10.64 11.03 10.88
N GLY A 178 11.78 10.73 10.25
CA GLY A 178 12.38 9.39 10.28
C GLY A 178 11.66 8.34 9.44
N CYS A 179 10.79 8.77 8.52
CA CYS A 179 10.13 7.89 7.59
C CYS A 179 11.02 7.60 6.37
N HIS A 180 10.74 6.50 5.69
CA HIS A 180 11.24 6.27 4.34
C HIS A 180 10.56 7.19 3.34
N ILE A 181 11.12 7.30 2.15
CA ILE A 181 10.56 8.10 1.05
C ILE A 181 10.38 7.25 -0.19
N ARG A 182 9.40 7.63 -1.01
CA ARG A 182 9.15 7.06 -2.34
C ARG A 182 9.08 8.21 -3.35
N LYS A 183 9.66 7.98 -4.53
CA LYS A 183 9.60 8.93 -5.65
C LYS A 183 8.52 8.50 -6.65
#